data_185a0a1629cb88b2debeca32752e6af6
#
_entry.id   185a0a1629cb88b2debeca32752e6af6
#
_cell.length_a   1.000
_cell.length_b   1.000
_cell.length_c   1.000
_cell.angle_alpha   90.00
_cell.angle_beta   90.00
_cell.angle_gamma   90.00
#
_symmetry.space_group_name_H-M   'P 1'
#
loop_
_entity.id
_entity.type
_entity.pdbx_description
1 polymer ?
#
loop_
_entity_poly.entity_id
_entity_poly.type
_entity_poly.pdbx_seq_one_letter_code
_entity_poly.pdbx_strand_id
1 'polypeptide(L)'
;MEDQYKRVLSLLNGELYQHQKEGVSWLLSMENLDRGPKGGFLCDEMGLGKSIQIISVILGNVKKNTLIVVPKSIVTQWKNEIYKFAPSLSMFIYDGSDRTQDPDDLLKSDVVIAPYSLLTEKAMMLQRIRWGRIVLDEGHEIRNPSSSKFKAACKLHAELRWILSGTPVFNSMKDFVTLCTFIG
;
A
#
# COMPACT_ATOMS: atom_id res chain seq x y z
N MET A 1 0.35 11.02 -17.16
CA MET A 1 1.35 11.20 -16.08
C MET A 1 1.50 12.66 -15.63
N GLU A 2 1.72 13.59 -16.54
CA GLU A 2 1.86 15.02 -16.16
C GLU A 2 0.67 15.54 -15.39
N ASP A 3 -0.54 15.28 -15.82
CA ASP A 3 -1.77 15.69 -15.11
C ASP A 3 -1.91 15.02 -13.75
N GLN A 4 -1.48 13.75 -13.62
CA GLN A 4 -1.47 13.05 -12.33
C GLN A 4 -0.49 13.71 -11.36
N TYR A 5 0.70 14.08 -11.83
CA TYR A 5 1.68 14.77 -11.00
C TYR A 5 1.23 16.20 -10.61
N LYS A 6 0.63 16.95 -11.54
CA LYS A 6 0.00 18.23 -11.22
C LYS A 6 -1.07 18.09 -10.14
N ARG A 7 -1.88 17.02 -10.20
CA ARG A 7 -2.86 16.70 -9.18
C ARG A 7 -2.20 16.43 -7.81
N VAL A 8 -1.07 15.70 -7.77
CA VAL A 8 -0.30 15.53 -6.52
C VAL A 8 0.03 16.89 -5.93
N LEU A 9 0.64 17.78 -6.72
CA LEU A 9 1.07 19.11 -6.25
C LEU A 9 -0.09 19.99 -5.76
N SER A 10 -1.29 19.80 -6.30
CA SER A 10 -2.47 20.57 -5.91
C SER A 10 -3.17 20.07 -4.65
N LEU A 11 -3.00 18.79 -4.28
CA LEU A 11 -3.73 18.16 -3.19
C LEU A 11 -2.85 17.77 -1.99
N LEU A 12 -1.55 17.62 -2.22
CA LEU A 12 -0.60 17.26 -1.17
C LEU A 12 -0.37 18.46 -0.24
N ASN A 13 -0.61 18.27 1.04
CA ASN A 13 -0.32 19.26 2.07
C ASN A 13 1.15 19.15 2.52
N GLY A 14 2.05 19.86 1.84
CA GLY A 14 3.48 19.85 2.10
C GLY A 14 4.31 19.75 0.82
N GLU A 15 5.61 19.74 0.98
CA GLU A 15 6.56 19.68 -0.13
C GLU A 15 7.31 18.35 -0.14
N LEU A 16 7.56 17.84 -1.34
CA LEU A 16 8.39 16.66 -1.56
C LEU A 16 9.86 17.08 -1.74
N TYR A 17 10.76 16.33 -1.12
CA TYR A 17 12.19 16.42 -1.45
C TYR A 17 12.45 15.94 -2.89
N GLN A 18 13.61 16.28 -3.44
CA GLN A 18 13.93 15.96 -4.84
C GLN A 18 13.83 14.45 -5.13
N HIS A 19 14.42 13.60 -4.28
CA HIS A 19 14.35 12.14 -4.44
C HIS A 19 12.90 11.61 -4.34
N GLN A 20 12.05 12.22 -3.52
CA GLN A 20 10.64 11.85 -3.41
C GLN A 20 9.85 12.24 -4.66
N LYS A 21 10.16 13.40 -5.27
CA LYS A 21 9.58 13.82 -6.56
C LYS A 21 9.89 12.81 -7.66
N GLU A 22 11.15 12.38 -7.73
CA GLU A 22 11.60 11.36 -8.67
C GLU A 22 10.91 10.01 -8.40
N GLY A 23 10.86 9.60 -7.13
CA GLY A 23 10.17 8.38 -6.70
C GLY A 23 8.68 8.39 -7.04
N VAL A 24 7.96 9.48 -6.76
CA VAL A 24 6.53 9.62 -7.09
C VAL A 24 6.31 9.56 -8.61
N SER A 25 7.16 10.22 -9.39
CA SER A 25 7.08 10.17 -10.85
C SER A 25 7.28 8.75 -11.39
N TRP A 26 8.25 8.04 -10.85
CA TRP A 26 8.48 6.63 -11.17
C TRP A 26 7.32 5.74 -10.76
N LEU A 27 6.81 5.87 -9.53
CA LEU A 27 5.67 5.10 -9.03
C LEU A 27 4.43 5.30 -9.91
N LEU A 28 4.14 6.54 -10.31
CA LEU A 28 3.04 6.85 -11.23
C LEU A 28 3.25 6.18 -12.60
N SER A 29 4.49 6.14 -13.10
CA SER A 29 4.80 5.49 -14.36
C SER A 29 4.53 3.98 -14.30
N MET A 30 4.91 3.32 -13.20
CA MET A 30 4.70 1.90 -12.99
C MET A 30 3.20 1.54 -12.87
N GLU A 31 2.37 2.41 -12.28
CA GLU A 31 0.93 2.21 -12.22
C GLU A 31 0.23 2.38 -13.58
N ASN A 32 0.84 3.09 -14.52
CA ASN A 32 0.29 3.35 -15.85
C ASN A 32 0.88 2.43 -16.95
N LEU A 33 1.57 1.37 -16.59
CA LEU A 33 2.06 0.39 -17.56
C LEU A 33 0.90 -0.22 -18.36
N ASP A 34 1.07 -0.34 -19.67
CA ASP A 34 0.09 -0.97 -20.54
C ASP A 34 0.08 -2.50 -20.38
N ARG A 35 1.25 -3.09 -20.08
CA ARG A 35 1.44 -4.54 -19.98
C ARG A 35 2.30 -4.89 -18.77
N GLY A 36 2.11 -6.10 -18.26
CA GLY A 36 2.84 -6.66 -17.13
C GLY A 36 2.26 -6.26 -15.76
N PRO A 37 2.94 -6.66 -14.67
CA PRO A 37 2.53 -6.31 -13.32
C PRO A 37 2.54 -4.79 -13.13
N LYS A 38 1.46 -4.26 -12.55
CA LYS A 38 1.35 -2.84 -12.21
C LYS A 38 1.64 -2.65 -10.74
N GLY A 39 2.68 -1.89 -10.46
CA GLY A 39 3.20 -1.70 -9.12
C GLY A 39 4.67 -2.10 -9.03
N GLY A 40 5.10 -2.63 -7.87
CA GLY A 40 6.47 -3.05 -7.66
C GLY A 40 6.96 -2.88 -6.23
N PHE A 41 8.25 -2.59 -6.10
CA PHE A 41 8.92 -2.41 -4.82
C PHE A 41 9.39 -0.97 -4.66
N LEU A 42 9.06 -0.35 -3.53
CA LEU A 42 9.69 0.90 -3.09
C LEU A 42 10.67 0.57 -1.97
N CYS A 43 11.97 0.58 -2.33
CA CYS A 43 13.05 0.07 -1.48
C CYS A 43 13.93 1.16 -0.86
N ASP A 44 13.42 2.38 -0.76
CA ASP A 44 14.13 3.46 -0.08
C ASP A 44 14.48 3.08 1.36
N GLU A 45 15.60 3.57 1.86
CA GLU A 45 15.98 3.38 3.25
C GLU A 45 14.93 3.90 4.23
N MET A 46 15.02 3.47 5.48
CA MET A 46 14.14 3.98 6.54
C MET A 46 14.35 5.50 6.69
N GLY A 47 13.25 6.22 6.88
CA GLY A 47 13.29 7.69 7.06
C GLY A 47 13.25 8.50 5.77
N LEU A 48 13.43 7.93 4.58
CA LEU A 48 13.39 8.65 3.30
C LEU A 48 11.96 8.98 2.80
N GLY A 49 10.94 8.66 3.59
CA GLY A 49 9.56 9.08 3.31
C GLY A 49 8.85 8.20 2.27
N LYS A 50 8.93 6.88 2.39
CA LYS A 50 8.16 5.96 1.55
C LYS A 50 6.65 6.21 1.64
N SER A 51 6.14 6.49 2.84
CA SER A 51 4.71 6.72 3.06
C SER A 51 4.21 7.99 2.36
N ILE A 52 4.93 9.11 2.42
CA ILE A 52 4.51 10.33 1.70
C ILE A 52 4.54 10.12 0.19
N GLN A 53 5.47 9.32 -0.34
CA GLN A 53 5.51 8.99 -1.76
C GLN A 53 4.25 8.17 -2.16
N ILE A 54 3.88 7.15 -1.38
CA ILE A 54 2.66 6.37 -1.63
C ILE A 54 1.39 7.23 -1.48
N ILE A 55 1.32 8.08 -0.45
CA ILE A 55 0.21 9.02 -0.27
C ILE A 55 0.09 9.94 -1.51
N SER A 56 1.21 10.44 -2.01
CA SER A 56 1.25 11.25 -3.24
C SER A 56 0.72 10.49 -4.46
N VAL A 57 1.09 9.22 -4.60
CA VAL A 57 0.58 8.38 -5.70
C VAL A 57 -0.92 8.11 -5.57
N ILE A 58 -1.44 7.94 -4.35
CA ILE A 58 -2.88 7.80 -4.11
C ILE A 58 -3.63 9.06 -4.54
N LEU A 59 -3.10 10.25 -4.23
CA LEU A 59 -3.66 11.53 -4.67
C LEU A 59 -3.60 11.72 -6.19
N GLY A 60 -2.48 11.36 -6.81
CA GLY A 60 -2.24 11.54 -8.24
C GLY A 60 -3.02 10.57 -9.12
N ASN A 61 -2.95 9.29 -8.82
CA ASN A 61 -3.63 8.22 -9.55
C ASN A 61 -4.78 7.65 -8.72
N VAL A 62 -5.93 8.31 -8.82
CA VAL A 62 -7.14 7.91 -8.09
C VAL A 62 -7.62 6.55 -8.57
N LYS A 63 -7.58 5.57 -7.67
CA LYS A 63 -8.15 4.24 -7.87
C LYS A 63 -9.25 4.00 -6.84
N LYS A 64 -10.18 3.15 -7.19
CA LYS A 64 -11.24 2.76 -6.26
C LYS A 64 -10.62 1.99 -5.09
N ASN A 65 -10.57 2.60 -3.92
CA ASN A 65 -10.12 2.06 -2.64
C ASN A 65 -8.66 1.54 -2.64
N THR A 66 -7.87 2.04 -1.74
CA THR A 66 -6.51 1.55 -1.46
C THR A 66 -6.49 0.82 -0.13
N LEU A 67 -6.02 -0.43 -0.11
CA LEU A 67 -5.72 -1.16 1.12
C LEU A 67 -4.23 -0.98 1.45
N ILE A 68 -3.94 -0.50 2.65
CA ILE A 68 -2.57 -0.41 3.20
C ILE A 68 -2.47 -1.42 4.34
N VAL A 69 -1.60 -2.41 4.19
CA VAL A 69 -1.34 -3.41 5.23
C VAL A 69 0.00 -3.13 5.88
N VAL A 70 -0.01 -3.04 7.20
CA VAL A 70 1.13 -2.57 7.98
C VAL A 70 1.34 -3.42 9.25
N PRO A 71 2.53 -3.42 9.86
CA PRO A 71 2.68 -3.86 11.25
C PRO A 71 1.75 -3.07 12.19
N LYS A 72 1.21 -3.74 13.21
CA LYS A 72 0.25 -3.10 14.14
C LYS A 72 0.83 -1.84 14.81
N SER A 73 2.13 -1.85 15.08
CA SER A 73 2.85 -0.73 15.72
C SER A 73 2.84 0.57 14.92
N ILE A 74 2.71 0.51 13.60
CA ILE A 74 2.77 1.69 12.73
C ILE A 74 1.41 2.10 12.12
N VAL A 75 0.31 1.46 12.50
CA VAL A 75 -1.05 1.85 12.07
C VAL A 75 -1.33 3.32 12.39
N THR A 76 -1.02 3.75 13.62
CA THR A 76 -1.22 5.15 14.06
C THR A 76 -0.31 6.11 13.29
N GLN A 77 0.91 5.72 12.96
CA GLN A 77 1.82 6.53 12.15
C GLN A 77 1.22 6.78 10.77
N TRP A 78 0.78 5.75 10.06
CA TRP A 78 0.12 5.89 8.76
C TRP A 78 -1.11 6.78 8.80
N LYS A 79 -1.95 6.59 9.83
CA LYS A 79 -3.10 7.47 10.09
C LYS A 79 -2.67 8.94 10.15
N ASN A 80 -1.67 9.24 10.98
CA ASN A 80 -1.21 10.62 11.19
C ASN A 80 -0.58 11.20 9.92
N GLU A 81 0.16 10.42 9.14
CA GLU A 81 0.75 10.86 7.89
C GLU A 81 -0.31 11.17 6.83
N ILE A 82 -1.35 10.34 6.70
CA ILE A 82 -2.47 10.63 5.79
C ILE A 82 -3.18 11.92 6.22
N TYR A 83 -3.50 12.10 7.49
CA TYR A 83 -4.11 13.35 7.96
C TYR A 83 -3.24 14.57 7.73
N LYS A 84 -1.92 14.44 7.88
CA LYS A 84 -0.97 15.53 7.69
C LYS A 84 -0.83 15.91 6.22
N PHE A 85 -0.62 14.93 5.34
CA PHE A 85 -0.21 15.16 3.96
C PHE A 85 -1.36 15.10 2.94
N ALA A 86 -2.44 14.41 3.26
CA ALA A 86 -3.59 14.24 2.38
C ALA A 86 -4.92 14.29 3.14
N PRO A 87 -5.24 15.43 3.80
CA PRO A 87 -6.46 15.57 4.62
C PRO A 87 -7.76 15.42 3.82
N SER A 88 -7.69 15.46 2.50
CA SER A 88 -8.83 15.24 1.60
C SER A 88 -9.19 13.77 1.42
N LEU A 89 -8.30 12.83 1.78
CA LEU A 89 -8.57 11.41 1.67
C LEU A 89 -9.41 10.93 2.87
N SER A 90 -10.51 10.28 2.57
CA SER A 90 -11.27 9.54 3.57
C SER A 90 -10.55 8.23 3.95
N MET A 91 -10.52 7.91 5.25
CA MET A 91 -9.74 6.80 5.76
C MET A 91 -10.52 5.98 6.76
N PHE A 92 -10.36 4.64 6.68
CA PHE A 92 -10.91 3.68 7.63
C PHE A 92 -9.79 2.84 8.26
N ILE A 93 -9.78 2.70 9.58
CA ILE A 93 -8.87 1.80 10.29
C ILE A 93 -9.58 0.48 10.53
N TYR A 94 -9.17 -0.56 9.81
CA TYR A 94 -9.70 -1.90 9.95
C TYR A 94 -8.89 -2.70 10.98
N ASP A 95 -9.09 -2.38 12.28
CA ASP A 95 -8.42 -3.04 13.42
C ASP A 95 -9.39 -3.13 14.61
N GLY A 96 -9.06 -3.97 15.59
CA GLY A 96 -9.86 -4.14 16.82
C GLY A 96 -10.94 -5.21 16.72
N SER A 97 -11.72 -5.34 17.81
CA SER A 97 -12.81 -6.32 17.95
C SER A 97 -14.08 -5.90 17.22
N ASP A 98 -14.31 -4.60 17.13
CA ASP A 98 -15.56 -4.02 16.62
C ASP A 98 -15.50 -3.70 15.12
N ARG A 99 -14.65 -4.46 14.38
CA ARG A 99 -14.53 -4.32 12.93
C ARG A 99 -15.86 -4.56 12.24
N THR A 100 -16.16 -3.70 11.26
CA THR A 100 -17.30 -3.95 10.38
C THR A 100 -17.21 -5.33 9.71
N GLN A 101 -18.36 -5.95 9.54
CA GLN A 101 -18.51 -7.21 8.81
C GLN A 101 -19.11 -6.96 7.41
N ASP A 102 -19.36 -5.70 7.07
CA ASP A 102 -19.89 -5.30 5.78
C ASP A 102 -18.76 -4.74 4.88
N PRO A 103 -18.47 -5.40 3.73
CA PRO A 103 -17.51 -4.88 2.77
C PRO A 103 -17.82 -3.47 2.28
N ASP A 104 -19.09 -3.11 2.18
CA ASP A 104 -19.52 -1.81 1.68
C ASP A 104 -19.08 -0.66 2.60
N ASP A 105 -18.92 -0.90 3.89
CA ASP A 105 -18.40 0.12 4.80
C ASP A 105 -16.93 0.44 4.49
N LEU A 106 -16.14 -0.55 4.11
CA LEU A 106 -14.74 -0.34 3.72
C LEU A 106 -14.66 0.40 2.38
N LEU A 107 -15.59 0.12 1.47
CA LEU A 107 -15.64 0.72 0.14
C LEU A 107 -16.07 2.19 0.13
N LYS A 108 -16.57 2.73 1.24
CA LYS A 108 -16.87 4.16 1.42
C LYS A 108 -15.64 5.04 1.60
N SER A 109 -14.48 4.44 1.94
CA SER A 109 -13.25 5.15 2.21
C SER A 109 -12.25 5.05 1.04
N ASP A 110 -11.49 6.11 0.81
CA ASP A 110 -10.41 6.11 -0.18
C ASP A 110 -9.27 5.18 0.22
N VAL A 111 -8.98 5.15 1.54
CA VAL A 111 -7.89 4.35 2.11
C VAL A 111 -8.42 3.52 3.28
N VAL A 112 -8.08 2.24 3.29
CA VAL A 112 -8.29 1.33 4.41
C VAL A 112 -6.93 0.88 4.93
N ILE A 113 -6.68 1.05 6.23
CA ILE A 113 -5.46 0.59 6.89
C ILE A 113 -5.79 -0.63 7.73
N ALA A 114 -5.05 -1.72 7.53
CA ALA A 114 -5.22 -2.96 8.27
C ALA A 114 -3.87 -3.51 8.77
N PRO A 115 -3.78 -4.02 10.00
CA PRO A 115 -2.57 -4.66 10.46
C PRO A 115 -2.40 -6.07 9.86
N TYR A 116 -1.13 -6.50 9.65
CA TYR A 116 -0.82 -7.86 9.18
C TYR A 116 -1.42 -8.98 10.02
N SER A 117 -1.68 -8.74 11.31
CA SER A 117 -2.34 -9.71 12.18
C SER A 117 -3.74 -10.12 11.70
N LEU A 118 -4.35 -9.31 10.85
CA LEU A 118 -5.64 -9.59 10.22
C LEU A 118 -5.52 -10.31 8.88
N LEU A 119 -4.32 -10.39 8.28
CA LEU A 119 -4.06 -11.24 7.12
C LEU A 119 -3.90 -12.69 7.57
N THR A 120 -5.00 -13.31 7.91
CA THR A 120 -5.10 -14.73 8.24
C THR A 120 -6.09 -15.39 7.29
N GLU A 121 -6.21 -16.72 7.34
CA GLU A 121 -7.23 -17.45 6.56
C GLU A 121 -8.67 -16.99 6.88
N LYS A 122 -8.85 -16.35 8.06
CA LYS A 122 -10.13 -15.74 8.48
C LYS A 122 -10.34 -14.32 7.92
N ALA A 123 -9.38 -13.76 7.20
CA ALA A 123 -9.50 -12.42 6.58
C ALA A 123 -10.39 -12.41 5.33
N MET A 124 -11.44 -13.22 5.31
CA MET A 124 -12.36 -13.35 4.16
C MET A 124 -12.95 -12.01 3.74
N MET A 125 -13.13 -11.08 4.66
CA MET A 125 -13.66 -9.75 4.38
C MET A 125 -12.79 -8.99 3.37
N LEU A 126 -11.49 -8.84 3.66
CA LEU A 126 -10.55 -8.12 2.80
C LEU A 126 -10.36 -8.81 1.43
N GLN A 127 -10.54 -10.14 1.38
CA GLN A 127 -10.40 -10.94 0.17
C GLN A 127 -11.64 -10.85 -0.74
N ARG A 128 -12.81 -10.49 -0.22
CA ARG A 128 -14.04 -10.29 -1.01
C ARG A 128 -14.03 -8.99 -1.81
N ILE A 129 -13.18 -8.03 -1.41
CA ILE A 129 -13.11 -6.72 -2.03
C ILE A 129 -12.12 -6.77 -3.21
N ARG A 130 -12.50 -6.17 -4.33
CA ARG A 130 -11.57 -5.84 -5.41
C ARG A 130 -10.98 -4.46 -5.15
N TRP A 131 -9.77 -4.44 -4.64
CA TRP A 131 -9.04 -3.22 -4.36
C TRP A 131 -8.51 -2.57 -5.64
N GLY A 132 -8.53 -1.27 -5.75
CA GLY A 132 -7.83 -0.57 -6.81
C GLY A 132 -6.31 -0.65 -6.61
N ARG A 133 -5.87 -0.59 -5.33
CA ARG A 133 -4.45 -0.68 -4.96
C ARG A 133 -4.28 -1.41 -3.64
N ILE A 134 -3.24 -2.22 -3.53
CA ILE A 134 -2.76 -2.79 -2.26
C ILE A 134 -1.32 -2.36 -2.05
N VAL A 135 -1.04 -1.88 -0.85
CA VAL A 135 0.29 -1.51 -0.38
C VAL A 135 0.62 -2.36 0.84
N LEU A 136 1.71 -3.10 0.79
CA LEU A 136 2.24 -3.85 1.93
C LEU A 136 3.48 -3.11 2.45
N ASP A 137 3.35 -2.45 3.59
CA ASP A 137 4.49 -1.81 4.25
C ASP A 137 5.22 -2.82 5.15
N GLU A 138 6.53 -2.67 5.25
CA GLU A 138 7.41 -3.68 5.87
C GLU A 138 7.18 -5.08 5.27
N GLY A 139 7.31 -5.16 3.94
CA GLY A 139 7.01 -6.36 3.15
C GLY A 139 7.70 -7.64 3.61
N HIS A 140 8.75 -7.54 4.43
CA HIS A 140 9.41 -8.69 5.05
C HIS A 140 8.46 -9.54 5.92
N GLU A 141 7.32 -9.01 6.35
CA GLU A 141 6.27 -9.73 7.09
C GLU A 141 5.67 -10.91 6.31
N ILE A 142 5.75 -10.88 4.98
CA ILE A 142 5.23 -11.94 4.10
C ILE A 142 6.34 -12.73 3.36
N ARG A 143 7.60 -12.62 3.78
CA ARG A 143 8.74 -13.29 3.13
C ARG A 143 8.70 -14.82 3.16
N ASN A 144 7.98 -15.41 4.12
CA ASN A 144 7.85 -16.86 4.23
C ASN A 144 6.64 -17.36 3.44
N PRO A 145 6.85 -18.10 2.32
CA PRO A 145 5.75 -18.56 1.46
C PRO A 145 4.80 -19.55 2.15
N SER A 146 5.27 -20.20 3.22
CA SER A 146 4.45 -21.15 4.00
C SER A 146 3.57 -20.44 5.04
N SER A 147 3.81 -19.16 5.34
CA SER A 147 3.07 -18.42 6.36
C SER A 147 1.62 -18.17 5.96
N SER A 148 0.73 -18.13 6.97
CA SER A 148 -0.67 -17.76 6.77
C SER A 148 -0.82 -16.33 6.23
N LYS A 149 0.06 -15.41 6.66
CA LYS A 149 0.09 -14.02 6.18
C LYS A 149 0.37 -13.95 4.68
N PHE A 150 1.39 -14.65 4.19
CA PHE A 150 1.71 -14.69 2.76
C PHE A 150 0.56 -15.27 1.94
N LYS A 151 0.05 -16.44 2.36
CA LYS A 151 -1.08 -17.09 1.67
C LYS A 151 -2.32 -16.20 1.64
N ALA A 152 -2.59 -15.49 2.73
CA ALA A 152 -3.71 -14.55 2.79
C ALA A 152 -3.48 -13.31 1.92
N ALA A 153 -2.25 -12.76 1.90
CA ALA A 153 -1.90 -11.62 1.04
C ALA A 153 -2.08 -11.97 -0.45
N CYS A 154 -1.63 -13.15 -0.88
CA CYS A 154 -1.78 -13.59 -2.28
C CYS A 154 -3.25 -13.82 -2.70
N LYS A 155 -4.16 -14.03 -1.75
CA LYS A 155 -5.61 -14.13 -2.02
C LYS A 155 -6.31 -12.78 -2.14
N LEU A 156 -5.64 -11.67 -1.83
CA LEU A 156 -6.21 -10.35 -2.04
C LEU A 156 -6.26 -10.03 -3.54
N HIS A 157 -7.33 -9.39 -3.97
CA HIS A 157 -7.52 -9.00 -5.37
C HIS A 157 -7.28 -7.51 -5.54
N ALA A 158 -6.32 -7.13 -6.39
CA ALA A 158 -6.04 -5.72 -6.72
C ALA A 158 -5.55 -5.55 -8.15
N GLU A 159 -5.77 -4.36 -8.69
CA GLU A 159 -5.17 -3.92 -9.97
C GLU A 159 -3.69 -3.56 -9.79
N LEU A 160 -3.38 -2.86 -8.70
CA LEU A 160 -2.05 -2.33 -8.40
C LEU A 160 -1.53 -2.93 -7.10
N ARG A 161 -0.24 -3.34 -7.09
CA ARG A 161 0.38 -3.98 -5.92
C ARG A 161 1.74 -3.37 -5.62
N TRP A 162 1.90 -2.88 -4.41
CA TRP A 162 3.15 -2.29 -3.92
C TRP A 162 3.66 -3.00 -2.68
N ILE A 163 4.98 -3.15 -2.62
CA ILE A 163 5.69 -3.58 -1.42
C ILE A 163 6.66 -2.48 -1.04
N LEU A 164 6.59 -2.03 0.21
CA LEU A 164 7.53 -1.09 0.81
C LEU A 164 8.46 -1.87 1.74
N SER A 165 9.75 -1.74 1.57
CA SER A 165 10.74 -2.37 2.45
C SER A 165 12.09 -1.70 2.29
N GLY A 166 12.72 -1.29 3.37
CA GLY A 166 14.11 -0.86 3.34
C GLY A 166 15.10 -2.02 3.09
N THR A 167 14.64 -3.26 3.22
CA THR A 167 15.45 -4.48 3.06
C THR A 167 14.69 -5.54 2.27
N PRO A 168 14.54 -5.40 0.94
CA PRO A 168 13.76 -6.35 0.12
C PRO A 168 14.38 -7.75 0.04
N VAL A 169 15.70 -7.83 0.20
CA VAL A 169 16.45 -9.10 0.37
C VAL A 169 16.94 -9.16 1.80
N PHE A 170 16.28 -9.96 2.64
CA PHE A 170 16.62 -10.04 4.06
C PHE A 170 17.67 -11.12 4.34
N ASN A 171 17.38 -12.39 4.02
CA ASN A 171 18.28 -13.51 4.28
C ASN A 171 18.71 -14.23 2.98
N SER A 172 17.90 -14.24 1.95
CA SER A 172 18.18 -14.97 0.71
C SER A 172 17.39 -14.44 -0.48
N MET A 173 17.85 -14.79 -1.68
CA MET A 173 17.10 -14.53 -2.92
C MET A 173 15.71 -15.16 -2.93
N LYS A 174 15.49 -16.22 -2.14
CA LYS A 174 14.17 -16.85 -2.00
C LYS A 174 13.15 -15.88 -1.39
N ASP A 175 13.57 -15.05 -0.44
CA ASP A 175 12.70 -14.03 0.17
C ASP A 175 12.20 -13.06 -0.92
N PHE A 176 13.10 -12.58 -1.77
CA PHE A 176 12.75 -11.70 -2.88
C PHE A 176 11.79 -12.35 -3.88
N VAL A 177 12.09 -13.60 -4.30
CA VAL A 177 11.20 -14.36 -5.19
C VAL A 177 9.81 -14.53 -4.59
N THR A 178 9.73 -14.78 -3.27
CA THR A 178 8.44 -14.87 -2.57
C THR A 178 7.67 -13.54 -2.67
N LEU A 179 8.35 -12.43 -2.45
CA LEU A 179 7.72 -11.10 -2.56
C LEU A 179 7.29 -10.80 -4.01
N CYS A 180 8.09 -11.20 -5.01
CA CYS A 180 7.69 -11.08 -6.42
C CYS A 180 6.40 -11.84 -6.74
N THR A 181 6.18 -12.99 -6.12
CA THR A 181 4.93 -13.75 -6.28
C THR A 181 3.69 -12.98 -5.84
N PHE A 182 3.84 -12.06 -4.89
CA PHE A 182 2.73 -11.18 -4.50
C PHE A 182 2.47 -10.10 -5.55
N ILE A 183 3.50 -9.57 -6.19
CA ILE A 183 3.36 -8.51 -7.22
C ILE A 183 2.65 -9.07 -8.48
N GLY A 184 3.00 -10.28 -8.93
CA GLY A 184 2.37 -10.96 -10.08
C GLY A 184 3.38 -11.47 -11.09
#